data_b367e0d3ad9414818b1d0c0d804efaf9
#
_entry.id   b367e0d3ad9414818b1d0c0d804efaf9
#
_cell.length_a   1.000
_cell.length_b   1.000
_cell.length_c   1.000
_cell.angle_alpha   90.00
_cell.angle_beta   90.00
_cell.angle_gamma   90.00
#
_symmetry.space_group_name_H-M   'P 1'
#
loop_
_entity.id
_entity.type
_entity.pdbx_description
1 polymer ?
#
loop_
_entity_poly.entity_id
_entity_poly.type
_entity_poly.pdbx_seq_one_letter_code
_entity_poly.pdbx_strand_id
1 'polypeptide(L)'
;MTKRHFLLLTLTALLCRAVNAQTTIMRPSYTHPWMQKRVAYFGDSITDPRNGGSKLKYWNYLQDWLGITPYVYAVSGRQWNDIPRQADKLQAEHGDSVDAILIFIGTNDYNNGVPIGEWYDVKDEEVMYGHGAPKQLVKRQRRYMNMDADTYRGRINIALDKVKRMYPTKQIILLTPIHRAQFHRSDKNWQITEDYTNQCGIYLEEYIQAVKDAGNIWAVPVIDLNSVCGLYPMMDEYTPYFKDADTDRLHPSDKGHERLAHTLYYQLAVLPCVLP
;
A
#
# COMPACT_ATOMS: atom_id res chain seq x y z
N MET A 1 42.10 -48.99 83.62
CA MET A 1 41.43 -49.44 82.37
C MET A 1 40.53 -48.32 81.85
N THR A 2 41.02 -47.53 80.89
CA THR A 2 40.33 -46.35 80.39
C THR A 2 39.96 -46.58 78.93
N LYS A 3 38.69 -46.56 78.64
CA LYS A 3 38.18 -46.65 77.29
C LYS A 3 38.21 -45.27 76.63
N ARG A 4 38.98 -45.13 75.58
CA ARG A 4 38.98 -43.94 74.70
C ARG A 4 37.85 -44.05 73.67
N HIS A 5 36.94 -43.12 73.71
CA HIS A 5 35.94 -42.96 72.66
C HIS A 5 36.52 -42.17 71.48
N PHE A 6 36.49 -42.75 70.30
CA PHE A 6 36.85 -42.08 69.04
C PHE A 6 35.58 -41.44 68.46
N LEU A 7 35.59 -40.10 68.37
CA LEU A 7 34.53 -39.35 67.80
C LEU A 7 34.86 -39.15 66.30
N LEU A 8 34.04 -39.78 65.48
CA LEU A 8 34.13 -39.70 64.00
C LEU A 8 33.35 -38.43 63.55
N LEU A 9 34.06 -37.34 63.16
CA LEU A 9 33.47 -36.20 62.56
C LEU A 9 33.30 -36.48 61.03
N THR A 10 32.07 -36.69 60.61
CA THR A 10 31.68 -36.73 59.18
C THR A 10 31.52 -35.30 58.68
N LEU A 11 32.44 -34.83 57.83
CA LEU A 11 32.39 -33.57 57.16
C LEU A 11 31.54 -33.72 55.91
N THR A 12 30.27 -33.30 55.96
CA THR A 12 29.39 -33.20 54.82
C THR A 12 29.72 -31.95 54.01
N ALA A 13 30.45 -32.13 52.93
CA ALA A 13 30.71 -31.07 51.97
C ALA A 13 29.43 -30.79 51.15
N LEU A 14 28.77 -29.67 51.43
CA LEU A 14 27.67 -29.16 50.61
C LEU A 14 28.27 -28.60 49.32
N LEU A 15 28.15 -29.36 48.22
CA LEU A 15 28.45 -28.85 46.89
C LEU A 15 27.29 -27.93 46.44
N CYS A 16 27.45 -26.62 46.63
CA CYS A 16 26.66 -25.63 45.95
C CYS A 16 26.98 -25.70 44.45
N ARG A 17 26.15 -26.40 43.66
CA ARG A 17 26.15 -26.24 42.22
C ARG A 17 25.55 -24.87 41.88
N ALA A 18 26.42 -23.91 41.55
CA ALA A 18 26.00 -22.67 40.91
C ALA A 18 25.40 -23.04 39.54
N VAL A 19 24.07 -23.03 39.45
CA VAL A 19 23.38 -23.09 38.16
C VAL A 19 23.64 -21.74 37.49
N ASN A 20 24.64 -21.68 36.62
CA ASN A 20 24.77 -20.57 35.67
C ASN A 20 23.53 -20.60 34.76
N ALA A 21 22.49 -19.86 35.12
CA ALA A 21 21.40 -19.54 34.20
C ALA A 21 22.00 -18.64 33.12
N GLN A 22 22.46 -19.25 32.03
CA GLN A 22 22.73 -18.50 30.81
C GLN A 22 21.40 -17.87 30.39
N THR A 23 21.31 -16.57 30.58
CA THR A 23 20.20 -15.79 30.00
C THR A 23 20.33 -15.90 28.48
N THR A 24 19.65 -16.88 27.89
CA THR A 24 19.54 -16.98 26.44
C THR A 24 18.72 -15.78 25.98
N ILE A 25 19.39 -14.77 25.45
CA ILE A 25 18.72 -13.68 24.76
C ILE A 25 18.04 -14.33 23.55
N MET A 26 16.75 -14.59 23.68
CA MET A 26 15.93 -15.01 22.53
C MET A 26 15.94 -13.86 21.54
N ARG A 27 16.68 -14.00 20.45
CA ARG A 27 16.55 -13.11 19.30
C ARG A 27 15.16 -13.36 18.74
N PRO A 28 14.27 -12.34 18.66
CA PRO A 28 12.99 -12.54 18.02
C PRO A 28 13.27 -12.99 16.56
N SER A 29 12.80 -14.17 16.19
CA SER A 29 12.80 -14.58 14.78
C SER A 29 11.82 -13.69 14.07
N TYR A 30 12.33 -12.70 13.34
CA TYR A 30 11.49 -11.84 12.53
C TYR A 30 10.96 -12.64 11.35
N THR A 31 9.65 -12.89 11.35
CA THR A 31 8.95 -13.46 10.20
C THR A 31 8.18 -12.32 9.53
N HIS A 32 8.41 -12.12 8.24
CA HIS A 32 7.73 -11.05 7.51
C HIS A 32 6.20 -11.26 7.58
N PRO A 33 5.40 -10.24 7.99
CA PRO A 33 3.97 -10.41 8.26
C PRO A 33 3.14 -10.79 7.02
N TRP A 34 3.71 -10.64 5.83
CA TRP A 34 3.07 -10.94 4.55
C TRP A 34 3.44 -12.31 3.97
N MET A 35 4.22 -13.14 4.69
CA MET A 35 4.56 -14.48 4.19
C MET A 35 3.33 -15.34 3.98
N GLN A 36 3.28 -16.00 2.80
CA GLN A 36 2.23 -16.96 2.41
C GLN A 36 0.80 -16.37 2.41
N LYS A 37 0.66 -15.04 2.25
CA LYS A 37 -0.63 -14.37 2.21
C LYS A 37 -1.20 -14.34 0.79
N ARG A 38 -2.54 -14.26 0.70
CA ARG A 38 -3.28 -14.08 -0.55
C ARG A 38 -3.52 -12.58 -0.71
N VAL A 39 -2.93 -12.00 -1.73
CA VAL A 39 -2.92 -10.54 -1.93
C VAL A 39 -3.54 -10.19 -3.27
N ALA A 40 -4.57 -9.35 -3.26
CA ALA A 40 -5.13 -8.78 -4.47
C ALA A 40 -4.37 -7.52 -4.88
N TYR A 41 -4.11 -7.41 -6.18
CA TYR A 41 -3.42 -6.27 -6.79
C TYR A 41 -4.35 -5.60 -7.78
N PHE A 42 -4.83 -4.41 -7.42
CA PHE A 42 -5.63 -3.54 -8.27
C PHE A 42 -4.74 -2.46 -8.87
N GLY A 43 -4.99 -2.09 -10.11
CA GLY A 43 -4.14 -1.08 -10.73
C GLY A 43 -4.34 -0.95 -12.24
N ASP A 44 -3.30 -0.39 -12.83
CA ASP A 44 -3.21 -0.10 -14.26
C ASP A 44 -2.08 -0.88 -14.94
N SER A 45 -1.46 -0.29 -15.99
CA SER A 45 -0.41 -0.92 -16.80
C SER A 45 0.85 -1.31 -16.03
N ILE A 46 1.19 -0.61 -14.95
CA ILE A 46 2.38 -0.94 -14.14
C ILE A 46 2.18 -2.27 -13.41
N THR A 47 0.95 -2.59 -13.06
CA THR A 47 0.57 -3.82 -12.35
C THR A 47 0.08 -4.93 -13.29
N ASP A 48 -0.46 -4.59 -14.48
CA ASP A 48 -1.07 -5.52 -15.44
C ASP A 48 -0.04 -6.55 -15.96
N PRO A 49 -0.23 -7.87 -15.73
CA PRO A 49 0.67 -8.90 -16.23
C PRO A 49 0.79 -8.96 -17.76
N ARG A 50 -0.22 -8.42 -18.46
CA ARG A 50 -0.27 -8.41 -19.94
C ARG A 50 0.52 -7.24 -20.54
N ASN A 51 0.96 -6.28 -19.74
CA ASN A 51 1.80 -5.18 -20.22
C ASN A 51 3.21 -5.70 -20.50
N GLY A 52 3.59 -5.80 -21.78
CA GLY A 52 4.85 -6.38 -22.26
C GLY A 52 6.10 -5.53 -22.05
N GLY A 53 6.09 -4.58 -21.13
CA GLY A 53 7.26 -3.72 -20.83
C GLY A 53 8.32 -4.38 -19.97
N SER A 54 7.96 -5.43 -19.23
CA SER A 54 8.83 -6.23 -18.37
C SER A 54 8.36 -7.68 -18.36
N LYS A 55 9.27 -8.60 -18.09
CA LYS A 55 8.94 -10.03 -17.92
C LYS A 55 8.33 -10.29 -16.55
N LEU A 56 8.85 -9.63 -15.55
CA LEU A 56 8.40 -9.72 -14.16
C LEU A 56 7.87 -8.37 -13.69
N LYS A 57 6.78 -8.41 -12.92
CA LYS A 57 6.22 -7.27 -12.21
C LYS A 57 6.65 -7.29 -10.75
N TYR A 58 6.53 -6.17 -10.04
CA TYR A 58 6.89 -6.07 -8.62
C TYR A 58 6.20 -7.14 -7.75
N TRP A 59 4.96 -7.53 -8.06
CA TRP A 59 4.24 -8.56 -7.33
C TRP A 59 4.78 -9.99 -7.61
N ASN A 60 5.43 -10.25 -8.75
CA ASN A 60 6.12 -11.54 -8.99
C ASN A 60 7.31 -11.71 -8.05
N TYR A 61 8.10 -10.65 -7.83
CA TYR A 61 9.19 -10.69 -6.86
C TYR A 61 8.67 -10.91 -5.44
N LEU A 62 7.57 -10.22 -5.04
CA LEU A 62 6.94 -10.44 -3.74
C LEU A 62 6.37 -11.86 -3.60
N GLN A 63 5.84 -12.43 -4.67
CA GLN A 63 5.44 -13.84 -4.73
C GLN A 63 6.61 -14.76 -4.43
N ASP A 64 7.75 -14.56 -5.11
CA ASP A 64 8.94 -15.37 -4.96
C ASP A 64 9.56 -15.24 -3.55
N TRP A 65 9.72 -14.00 -3.07
CA TRP A 65 10.40 -13.74 -1.80
C TRP A 65 9.57 -14.05 -0.55
N LEU A 66 8.25 -13.89 -0.62
CA LEU A 66 7.34 -14.02 0.51
C LEU A 66 6.37 -15.19 0.39
N GLY A 67 6.38 -15.93 -0.74
CA GLY A 67 5.40 -16.97 -0.99
C GLY A 67 3.95 -16.43 -1.13
N ILE A 68 3.77 -15.16 -1.49
CA ILE A 68 2.46 -14.54 -1.68
C ILE A 68 1.73 -15.26 -2.83
N THR A 69 0.42 -15.51 -2.64
CA THR A 69 -0.47 -15.90 -3.73
C THR A 69 -1.10 -14.62 -4.32
N PRO A 70 -0.70 -14.16 -5.52
CA PRO A 70 -1.19 -12.93 -6.10
C PRO A 70 -2.52 -13.14 -6.85
N TYR A 71 -3.49 -12.24 -6.62
CA TYR A 71 -4.73 -12.11 -7.39
C TYR A 71 -4.70 -10.78 -8.13
N VAL A 72 -4.36 -10.78 -9.43
CA VAL A 72 -4.08 -9.57 -10.20
C VAL A 72 -5.24 -9.19 -11.10
N TYR A 73 -5.88 -8.04 -10.83
CA TYR A 73 -7.04 -7.53 -11.57
C TYR A 73 -6.75 -6.27 -12.37
N ALA A 74 -5.52 -5.79 -12.29
CA ALA A 74 -5.04 -4.60 -12.98
C ALA A 74 -5.19 -4.70 -14.50
N VAL A 75 -5.52 -3.57 -15.13
CA VAL A 75 -5.68 -3.47 -16.58
C VAL A 75 -5.01 -2.20 -17.10
N SER A 76 -4.19 -2.33 -18.13
CA SER A 76 -3.49 -1.22 -18.78
C SER A 76 -4.43 -0.07 -19.16
N GLY A 77 -4.01 1.17 -18.88
CA GLY A 77 -4.76 2.37 -19.20
C GLY A 77 -5.93 2.70 -18.26
N ARG A 78 -6.16 1.90 -17.21
CA ARG A 78 -7.27 2.13 -16.27
C ARG A 78 -6.96 3.23 -15.28
N GLN A 79 -8.04 3.83 -14.78
CA GLN A 79 -8.09 4.96 -13.85
C GLN A 79 -8.83 4.55 -12.57
N TRP A 80 -8.91 5.42 -11.57
CA TRP A 80 -9.59 5.14 -10.30
C TRP A 80 -11.06 4.67 -10.47
N ASN A 81 -11.75 5.13 -11.50
CA ASN A 81 -13.12 4.71 -11.79
C ASN A 81 -13.25 3.21 -12.16
N ASP A 82 -12.14 2.51 -12.42
CA ASP A 82 -12.13 1.07 -12.72
C ASP A 82 -11.93 0.20 -11.46
N ILE A 83 -11.48 0.76 -10.34
CA ILE A 83 -11.25 0.00 -9.10
C ILE A 83 -12.52 -0.72 -8.61
N PRO A 84 -13.73 -0.11 -8.66
CA PRO A 84 -14.97 -0.82 -8.32
C PRO A 84 -15.17 -2.12 -9.10
N ARG A 85 -14.87 -2.13 -10.41
CA ARG A 85 -14.98 -3.31 -11.28
C ARG A 85 -13.91 -4.35 -10.93
N GLN A 86 -12.69 -3.93 -10.59
CA GLN A 86 -11.61 -4.85 -10.16
C GLN A 86 -12.00 -5.54 -8.84
N ALA A 87 -12.62 -4.81 -7.91
CA ALA A 87 -13.14 -5.36 -6.66
C ALA A 87 -14.29 -6.35 -6.90
N ASP A 88 -15.23 -6.07 -7.82
CA ASP A 88 -16.30 -7.00 -8.19
C ASP A 88 -15.75 -8.32 -8.71
N LYS A 89 -14.69 -8.25 -9.53
CA LYS A 89 -14.04 -9.47 -10.06
C LYS A 89 -13.38 -10.29 -8.95
N LEU A 90 -12.65 -9.65 -8.05
CA LEU A 90 -12.07 -10.32 -6.88
C LEU A 90 -13.15 -11.03 -6.08
N GLN A 91 -14.27 -10.34 -5.79
CA GLN A 91 -15.39 -10.92 -5.04
C GLN A 91 -16.01 -12.11 -5.76
N ALA A 92 -16.21 -12.01 -7.08
CA ALA A 92 -16.80 -13.08 -7.88
C ALA A 92 -15.91 -14.34 -7.95
N GLU A 93 -14.59 -14.17 -7.99
CA GLU A 93 -13.64 -15.28 -8.18
C GLU A 93 -13.14 -15.88 -6.87
N HIS A 94 -13.00 -15.08 -5.80
CA HIS A 94 -12.37 -15.50 -4.54
C HIS A 94 -13.19 -15.18 -3.29
N GLY A 95 -14.28 -14.43 -3.37
CA GLY A 95 -15.08 -14.04 -2.21
C GLY A 95 -14.20 -13.35 -1.15
N ASP A 96 -14.29 -13.82 0.08
CA ASP A 96 -13.48 -13.34 1.22
C ASP A 96 -12.12 -14.04 1.34
N SER A 97 -11.77 -14.92 0.39
CA SER A 97 -10.52 -15.68 0.40
C SER A 97 -9.31 -14.83 -0.03
N VAL A 98 -9.21 -13.61 0.47
CA VAL A 98 -8.10 -12.67 0.32
C VAL A 98 -7.69 -12.17 1.69
N ASP A 99 -6.40 -11.91 1.90
CA ASP A 99 -5.87 -11.41 3.17
C ASP A 99 -5.64 -9.89 3.11
N ALA A 100 -5.21 -9.36 1.95
CA ALA A 100 -4.98 -7.94 1.75
C ALA A 100 -5.22 -7.49 0.29
N ILE A 101 -5.42 -6.19 0.10
CA ILE A 101 -5.63 -5.54 -1.19
C ILE A 101 -4.66 -4.37 -1.33
N LEU A 102 -3.83 -4.36 -2.37
CA LEU A 102 -2.98 -3.25 -2.75
C LEU A 102 -3.57 -2.55 -3.97
N ILE A 103 -3.71 -1.22 -3.91
CA ILE A 103 -4.26 -0.40 -4.99
C ILE A 103 -3.16 0.53 -5.50
N PHE A 104 -2.70 0.32 -6.73
CA PHE A 104 -1.64 1.08 -7.38
C PHE A 104 -2.15 1.67 -8.70
N ILE A 105 -2.66 2.90 -8.66
CA ILE A 105 -3.34 3.56 -9.79
C ILE A 105 -3.30 5.09 -9.66
N GLY A 106 -3.55 5.82 -10.75
CA GLY A 106 -3.68 7.29 -10.73
C GLY A 106 -2.89 7.99 -11.82
N THR A 107 -1.83 7.38 -12.36
CA THR A 107 -1.02 8.00 -13.43
C THR A 107 -1.85 8.27 -14.70
N ASN A 108 -2.86 7.44 -14.99
CA ASN A 108 -3.74 7.64 -16.15
C ASN A 108 -4.81 8.70 -15.89
N ASP A 109 -5.21 8.93 -14.65
CA ASP A 109 -6.10 10.03 -14.29
C ASP A 109 -5.41 11.37 -14.56
N TYR A 110 -4.13 11.52 -14.16
CA TYR A 110 -3.32 12.68 -14.49
C TYR A 110 -3.19 12.85 -16.02
N ASN A 111 -2.78 11.79 -16.74
CA ASN A 111 -2.56 11.85 -18.18
C ASN A 111 -3.83 12.22 -18.97
N ASN A 112 -4.99 11.81 -18.50
CA ASN A 112 -6.28 12.11 -19.14
C ASN A 112 -6.93 13.40 -18.61
N GLY A 113 -6.22 14.20 -17.82
CA GLY A 113 -6.71 15.49 -17.34
C GLY A 113 -7.98 15.38 -16.50
N VAL A 114 -8.07 14.38 -15.61
CA VAL A 114 -9.21 14.27 -14.70
C VAL A 114 -9.11 15.37 -13.65
N PRO A 115 -10.13 16.25 -13.50
CA PRO A 115 -10.10 17.32 -12.48
C PRO A 115 -9.93 16.74 -11.08
N ILE A 116 -9.21 17.44 -10.20
CA ILE A 116 -8.99 16.96 -8.82
C ILE A 116 -10.30 16.86 -8.03
N GLY A 117 -11.19 17.84 -8.12
CA GLY A 117 -12.46 17.89 -7.37
C GLY A 117 -12.30 18.09 -5.87
N GLU A 118 -13.37 17.87 -5.13
CA GLU A 118 -13.43 18.04 -3.68
C GLU A 118 -13.64 16.69 -2.97
N TRP A 119 -13.14 16.60 -1.71
CA TRP A 119 -13.37 15.43 -0.88
C TRP A 119 -14.78 15.32 -0.33
N TYR A 120 -15.41 16.49 -0.08
CA TYR A 120 -16.66 16.58 0.64
C TYR A 120 -17.60 17.60 0.05
N ASP A 121 -18.89 17.27 0.08
CA ASP A 121 -19.97 18.24 0.06
C ASP A 121 -20.28 18.69 1.49
N VAL A 122 -20.52 19.99 1.70
CA VAL A 122 -20.81 20.54 3.02
C VAL A 122 -22.23 21.06 3.06
N LYS A 123 -23.01 20.65 4.08
CA LYS A 123 -24.39 21.10 4.30
C LYS A 123 -24.58 21.53 5.73
N ASP A 124 -25.44 22.57 5.94
CA ASP A 124 -25.89 22.95 7.26
C ASP A 124 -27.01 22.02 7.71
N GLU A 125 -26.87 21.41 8.88
CA GLU A 125 -27.87 20.50 9.44
C GLU A 125 -28.04 20.76 10.95
N GLU A 126 -29.24 20.43 11.46
CA GLU A 126 -29.46 20.37 12.87
C GLU A 126 -29.06 19.04 13.46
N VAL A 127 -28.29 19.08 14.54
CA VAL A 127 -27.83 17.90 15.26
C VAL A 127 -28.04 18.07 16.75
N MET A 128 -28.42 16.98 17.42
CA MET A 128 -28.54 16.98 18.88
C MET A 128 -27.15 17.06 19.51
N TYR A 129 -26.92 18.05 20.36
CA TYR A 129 -25.66 18.23 21.07
C TYR A 129 -25.90 18.61 22.53
N GLY A 130 -25.08 18.09 23.45
CA GLY A 130 -25.05 18.46 24.87
C GLY A 130 -23.79 17.92 25.53
N HIS A 131 -22.98 18.83 26.07
CA HIS A 131 -21.78 18.48 26.85
C HIS A 131 -21.71 19.46 28.03
N GLY A 132 -21.85 18.98 29.26
CA GLY A 132 -21.93 19.80 30.47
C GLY A 132 -23.20 20.61 30.60
N ALA A 133 -24.20 20.41 29.71
CA ALA A 133 -25.52 21.04 29.70
C ALA A 133 -26.57 20.08 29.11
N PRO A 134 -27.88 20.31 29.33
CA PRO A 134 -28.92 19.51 28.66
C PRO A 134 -28.77 19.54 27.14
N LYS A 135 -29.01 18.37 26.51
CA LYS A 135 -28.98 18.24 25.05
C LYS A 135 -30.01 19.19 24.40
N GLN A 136 -29.60 19.81 23.30
CA GLN A 136 -30.43 20.69 22.48
C GLN A 136 -30.08 20.54 21.00
N LEU A 137 -30.98 20.94 20.11
CA LEU A 137 -30.71 21.05 18.70
C LEU A 137 -29.81 22.24 18.43
N VAL A 138 -28.73 22.02 17.72
CA VAL A 138 -27.79 23.07 17.29
C VAL A 138 -27.50 22.91 15.79
N LYS A 139 -27.40 24.05 15.11
CA LYS A 139 -27.00 24.04 13.67
C LYS A 139 -25.51 23.87 13.54
N ARG A 140 -25.08 22.91 12.69
CA ARG A 140 -23.68 22.63 12.40
C ARG A 140 -23.50 22.30 10.92
N GLN A 141 -22.29 22.55 10.41
CA GLN A 141 -21.88 22.06 9.09
C GLN A 141 -21.57 20.57 9.15
N ARG A 142 -22.17 19.80 8.25
CA ARG A 142 -21.92 18.38 8.08
C ARG A 142 -21.25 18.12 6.74
N ARG A 143 -20.21 17.27 6.77
CA ARG A 143 -19.52 16.78 5.57
C ARG A 143 -20.14 15.48 5.09
N TYR A 144 -20.33 15.38 3.79
CA TYR A 144 -20.69 14.16 3.07
C TYR A 144 -19.58 13.86 2.09
N MET A 145 -19.22 12.59 1.91
CA MET A 145 -18.24 12.22 0.87
C MET A 145 -18.78 12.68 -0.48
N ASN A 146 -17.97 13.43 -1.22
CA ASN A 146 -18.29 13.78 -2.60
C ASN A 146 -18.08 12.53 -3.47
N MET A 147 -19.12 12.10 -4.19
CA MET A 147 -19.11 10.89 -5.04
C MET A 147 -19.19 11.25 -6.51
N ASP A 148 -18.53 12.33 -6.91
CA ASP A 148 -18.49 12.77 -8.31
C ASP A 148 -17.50 11.91 -9.09
N ALA A 149 -18.01 11.05 -9.98
CA ALA A 149 -17.22 10.14 -10.81
C ALA A 149 -16.39 10.87 -11.88
N ASP A 150 -16.63 12.14 -12.13
CA ASP A 150 -15.90 12.95 -13.09
C ASP A 150 -14.66 13.62 -12.48
N THR A 151 -14.51 13.56 -11.15
CA THR A 151 -13.36 14.11 -10.43
C THR A 151 -12.51 13.04 -9.79
N TYR A 152 -11.21 13.32 -9.62
CA TYR A 152 -10.23 12.35 -9.09
C TYR A 152 -10.56 11.96 -7.64
N ARG A 153 -10.80 12.95 -6.76
CA ARG A 153 -11.16 12.71 -5.35
C ARG A 153 -12.49 11.98 -5.23
N GLY A 154 -13.49 12.34 -6.06
CA GLY A 154 -14.76 11.63 -6.10
C GLY A 154 -14.63 10.17 -6.54
N ARG A 155 -13.79 9.88 -7.55
CA ARG A 155 -13.47 8.50 -7.96
C ARG A 155 -12.81 7.70 -6.86
N ILE A 156 -11.86 8.30 -6.13
CA ILE A 156 -11.21 7.66 -4.97
C ILE A 156 -12.27 7.36 -3.90
N ASN A 157 -13.16 8.31 -3.58
CA ASN A 157 -14.24 8.10 -2.62
C ASN A 157 -15.15 6.94 -3.02
N ILE A 158 -15.60 6.88 -4.28
CA ILE A 158 -16.43 5.78 -4.81
C ILE A 158 -15.70 4.44 -4.68
N ALA A 159 -14.42 4.41 -5.07
CA ALA A 159 -13.61 3.20 -5.03
C ALA A 159 -13.42 2.68 -3.60
N LEU A 160 -13.01 3.56 -2.67
CA LEU A 160 -12.73 3.17 -1.30
C LEU A 160 -14.00 2.87 -0.50
N ASP A 161 -15.11 3.57 -0.73
CA ASP A 161 -16.40 3.22 -0.14
C ASP A 161 -16.78 1.78 -0.50
N LYS A 162 -16.67 1.43 -1.80
CA LYS A 162 -16.99 0.09 -2.26
C LYS A 162 -16.05 -0.97 -1.70
N VAL A 163 -14.74 -0.77 -1.83
CA VAL A 163 -13.75 -1.77 -1.39
C VAL A 163 -13.85 -2.01 0.12
N LYS A 164 -13.98 -0.94 0.93
CA LYS A 164 -14.12 -1.07 2.39
C LYS A 164 -15.42 -1.74 2.82
N ARG A 165 -16.53 -1.52 2.11
CA ARG A 165 -17.80 -2.22 2.39
C ARG A 165 -17.71 -3.70 2.02
N MET A 166 -17.04 -4.04 0.93
CA MET A 166 -16.87 -5.43 0.50
C MET A 166 -15.89 -6.20 1.38
N TYR A 167 -14.84 -5.53 1.88
CA TYR A 167 -13.73 -6.14 2.60
C TYR A 167 -13.42 -5.43 3.94
N PRO A 168 -14.40 -5.34 4.87
CA PRO A 168 -14.28 -4.52 6.08
C PRO A 168 -13.20 -5.01 7.06
N THR A 169 -12.82 -6.28 6.99
CA THR A 169 -11.82 -6.93 7.86
C THR A 169 -10.48 -7.17 7.17
N LYS A 170 -10.32 -6.73 5.91
CA LYS A 170 -9.09 -6.95 5.15
C LYS A 170 -8.20 -5.71 5.16
N GLN A 171 -6.89 -5.94 5.15
CA GLN A 171 -5.94 -4.85 5.00
C GLN A 171 -6.02 -4.29 3.58
N ILE A 172 -6.32 -3.01 3.46
CA ILE A 172 -6.28 -2.26 2.20
C ILE A 172 -5.11 -1.29 2.29
N ILE A 173 -4.28 -1.22 1.26
CA ILE A 173 -3.14 -0.30 1.20
C ILE A 173 -3.17 0.43 -0.14
N LEU A 174 -3.00 1.75 -0.09
CA LEU A 174 -2.84 2.59 -1.27
C LEU A 174 -1.35 2.75 -1.58
N LEU A 175 -1.01 2.67 -2.85
CA LEU A 175 0.31 2.99 -3.37
C LEU A 175 0.19 4.26 -4.20
N THR A 176 1.01 5.27 -3.92
CA THR A 176 1.02 6.48 -4.75
C THR A 176 1.55 6.19 -6.14
N PRO A 177 1.11 6.91 -7.19
CA PRO A 177 1.80 6.89 -8.48
C PRO A 177 3.29 7.21 -8.30
N ILE A 178 4.15 6.51 -9.03
CA ILE A 178 5.59 6.81 -9.09
C ILE A 178 5.85 7.98 -10.03
N HIS A 179 7.05 8.55 -9.96
CA HIS A 179 7.53 9.50 -10.96
C HIS A 179 7.44 8.94 -12.37
N ARG A 180 7.15 9.80 -13.33
CA ARG A 180 6.99 9.43 -14.74
C ARG A 180 7.65 10.45 -15.66
N ALA A 181 8.20 9.97 -16.76
CA ALA A 181 8.59 10.81 -17.88
C ALA A 181 7.80 10.42 -19.14
N GLN A 182 8.34 10.71 -20.31
CA GLN A 182 7.65 10.53 -21.59
C GLN A 182 7.23 9.09 -21.87
N PHE A 183 6.14 8.95 -22.60
CA PHE A 183 5.69 7.70 -23.17
C PHE A 183 5.17 7.93 -24.59
N HIS A 184 5.78 7.24 -25.56
CA HIS A 184 5.40 7.31 -26.96
C HIS A 184 5.16 5.91 -27.50
N ARG A 185 3.93 5.60 -27.79
CA ARG A 185 3.59 4.32 -28.43
C ARG A 185 3.26 4.47 -29.93
N SER A 186 2.67 5.61 -30.30
CA SER A 186 2.25 5.95 -31.64
C SER A 186 1.90 7.44 -31.70
N ASP A 187 1.66 7.99 -32.89
CA ASP A 187 1.22 9.37 -33.08
C ASP A 187 -0.08 9.73 -32.32
N LYS A 188 -0.86 8.71 -31.95
CA LYS A 188 -2.10 8.88 -31.18
C LYS A 188 -1.94 8.64 -29.68
N ASN A 189 -0.76 8.22 -29.22
CA ASN A 189 -0.48 7.98 -27.81
C ASN A 189 0.93 8.49 -27.46
N TRP A 190 0.97 9.78 -27.29
CA TRP A 190 2.14 10.53 -26.91
C TRP A 190 1.85 11.24 -25.58
N GLN A 191 2.50 10.84 -24.52
CA GLN A 191 2.29 11.36 -23.17
C GLN A 191 3.51 12.20 -22.73
N ILE A 192 3.22 13.31 -22.10
CA ILE A 192 4.21 14.28 -21.61
C ILE A 192 4.89 13.79 -20.32
N THR A 193 5.99 14.43 -19.99
CA THR A 193 6.70 14.30 -18.71
C THR A 193 5.93 14.98 -17.58
N GLU A 194 6.18 14.59 -16.34
CA GLU A 194 5.46 15.09 -15.16
C GLU A 194 5.70 16.55 -14.82
N ASP A 195 6.76 17.15 -15.36
CA ASP A 195 7.08 18.57 -15.20
C ASP A 195 6.17 19.49 -16.05
N TYR A 196 5.28 18.91 -16.86
CA TYR A 196 4.20 19.64 -17.52
C TYR A 196 2.87 19.44 -16.77
N THR A 197 2.05 20.48 -16.76
CA THR A 197 0.66 20.34 -16.34
C THR A 197 -0.13 19.53 -17.37
N ASN A 198 -1.14 18.82 -16.89
CA ASN A 198 -2.10 18.15 -17.77
C ASN A 198 -3.11 19.15 -18.39
N GLN A 199 -4.12 18.62 -19.08
CA GLN A 199 -5.16 19.41 -19.76
C GLN A 199 -5.99 20.31 -18.83
N CYS A 200 -6.02 19.98 -17.53
CA CYS A 200 -6.67 20.80 -16.50
C CYS A 200 -5.74 21.83 -15.86
N GLY A 201 -4.49 21.96 -16.32
CA GLY A 201 -3.48 22.85 -15.73
C GLY A 201 -2.92 22.34 -14.40
N ILE A 202 -2.97 21.03 -14.14
CA ILE A 202 -2.64 20.40 -12.85
C ILE A 202 -1.40 19.53 -13.02
N TYR A 203 -0.43 19.62 -12.10
CA TYR A 203 0.74 18.75 -12.05
C TYR A 203 0.44 17.38 -11.41
N LEU A 204 1.33 16.40 -11.64
CA LEU A 204 1.19 15.04 -11.10
C LEU A 204 1.17 15.04 -9.56
N GLU A 205 1.87 15.94 -8.92
CA GLU A 205 1.97 16.06 -7.45
C GLU A 205 0.61 16.20 -6.77
N GLU A 206 -0.36 16.89 -7.39
CA GLU A 206 -1.71 17.05 -6.84
C GLU A 206 -2.46 15.70 -6.80
N TYR A 207 -2.25 14.85 -7.80
CA TYR A 207 -2.82 13.49 -7.83
C TYR A 207 -2.17 12.60 -6.79
N ILE A 208 -0.85 12.70 -6.61
CA ILE A 208 -0.11 11.98 -5.57
C ILE A 208 -0.59 12.43 -4.19
N GLN A 209 -0.70 13.75 -3.97
CA GLN A 209 -1.18 14.29 -2.70
C GLN A 209 -2.61 13.83 -2.38
N ALA A 210 -3.49 13.77 -3.38
CA ALA A 210 -4.85 13.25 -3.18
C ALA A 210 -4.84 11.78 -2.73
N VAL A 211 -3.96 10.90 -3.26
CA VAL A 211 -3.84 9.53 -2.75
C VAL A 211 -3.34 9.51 -1.30
N LYS A 212 -2.42 10.39 -0.92
CA LYS A 212 -1.93 10.51 0.46
C LYS A 212 -3.03 10.99 1.40
N ASP A 213 -3.80 12.00 0.99
CA ASP A 213 -4.95 12.52 1.77
C ASP A 213 -6.03 11.44 1.97
N ALA A 214 -6.28 10.61 0.94
CA ALA A 214 -7.24 9.52 1.01
C ALA A 214 -6.93 8.54 2.15
N GLY A 215 -5.65 8.33 2.47
CA GLY A 215 -5.22 7.52 3.60
C GLY A 215 -5.83 7.99 4.92
N ASN A 216 -5.75 9.28 5.20
CA ASN A 216 -6.32 9.87 6.41
C ASN A 216 -7.86 9.90 6.39
N ILE A 217 -8.44 10.21 5.23
CA ILE A 217 -9.90 10.35 5.07
C ILE A 217 -10.59 8.99 5.26
N TRP A 218 -10.00 7.92 4.71
CA TRP A 218 -10.60 6.60 4.68
C TRP A 218 -10.00 5.62 5.70
N ALA A 219 -9.05 6.07 6.52
CA ALA A 219 -8.32 5.24 7.48
C ALA A 219 -7.72 3.98 6.80
N VAL A 220 -6.91 4.20 5.76
CA VAL A 220 -6.16 3.18 5.03
C VAL A 220 -4.68 3.58 4.98
N PRO A 221 -3.74 2.67 5.24
CA PRO A 221 -2.32 2.94 5.06
C PRO A 221 -1.99 3.35 3.62
N VAL A 222 -1.06 4.30 3.48
CA VAL A 222 -0.50 4.71 2.19
C VAL A 222 1.00 4.45 2.18
N ILE A 223 1.49 3.76 1.17
CA ILE A 223 2.91 3.67 0.86
C ILE A 223 3.20 4.69 -0.24
N ASP A 224 3.93 5.74 0.09
CA ASP A 224 4.29 6.80 -0.85
C ASP A 224 5.44 6.34 -1.77
N LEU A 225 5.12 5.50 -2.75
CA LEU A 225 6.11 4.99 -3.72
C LEU A 225 6.76 6.12 -4.51
N ASN A 226 6.09 7.25 -4.71
CA ASN A 226 6.66 8.41 -5.37
C ASN A 226 7.97 8.85 -4.69
N SER A 227 7.94 8.97 -3.36
CA SER A 227 9.12 9.42 -2.61
C SER A 227 10.09 8.28 -2.25
N VAL A 228 9.58 7.07 -1.92
CA VAL A 228 10.45 6.05 -1.28
C VAL A 228 11.04 5.02 -2.24
N CYS A 229 10.52 4.87 -3.47
CA CYS A 229 11.06 3.88 -4.40
C CYS A 229 12.38 4.31 -5.07
N GLY A 230 12.69 5.61 -5.04
CA GLY A 230 13.91 6.18 -5.62
C GLY A 230 14.02 6.01 -7.13
N LEU A 231 12.91 5.84 -7.85
CA LEU A 231 12.85 5.85 -9.31
C LEU A 231 12.57 7.27 -9.79
N TYR A 232 13.51 7.88 -10.52
CA TYR A 232 13.36 9.25 -11.01
C TYR A 232 13.67 9.35 -12.51
N PRO A 233 12.68 9.11 -13.39
CA PRO A 233 12.88 8.98 -14.85
C PRO A 233 13.28 10.24 -15.57
N MET A 234 13.26 11.40 -14.91
CA MET A 234 13.69 12.67 -15.44
C MET A 234 15.21 12.78 -15.59
N MET A 235 15.97 11.86 -14.97
CA MET A 235 17.42 11.78 -15.07
C MET A 235 17.83 10.56 -15.91
N ASP A 236 18.79 10.74 -16.80
CA ASP A 236 19.23 9.69 -17.74
C ASP A 236 19.87 8.49 -17.04
N GLU A 237 20.47 8.69 -15.88
CA GLU A 237 21.06 7.63 -15.05
C GLU A 237 20.01 6.60 -14.58
N TYR A 238 18.72 6.95 -14.57
CA TYR A 238 17.64 6.06 -14.20
C TYR A 238 17.02 5.30 -15.38
N THR A 239 17.43 5.56 -16.62
CA THR A 239 16.88 4.90 -17.81
C THR A 239 16.90 3.36 -17.74
N PRO A 240 17.92 2.69 -17.13
CA PRO A 240 17.91 1.23 -17.00
C PRO A 240 16.74 0.65 -16.18
N TYR A 241 16.07 1.47 -15.39
CA TYR A 241 14.91 1.09 -14.57
C TYR A 241 13.58 1.24 -15.31
N PHE A 242 13.60 1.79 -16.53
CA PHE A 242 12.41 1.99 -17.35
C PHE A 242 12.49 1.14 -18.62
N LYS A 243 11.34 0.94 -19.24
CA LYS A 243 11.20 0.04 -20.37
C LYS A 243 12.06 0.44 -21.58
N ASP A 244 12.12 1.72 -21.87
CA ASP A 244 12.89 2.26 -22.98
C ASP A 244 13.33 3.69 -22.67
N ALA A 245 14.62 3.98 -22.91
CA ALA A 245 15.22 5.28 -22.59
C ALA A 245 14.61 6.45 -23.36
N ASP A 246 14.19 6.21 -24.59
CA ASP A 246 13.75 7.27 -25.50
C ASP A 246 12.24 7.36 -25.60
N THR A 247 11.55 6.20 -25.51
CA THR A 247 10.12 6.12 -25.84
C THR A 247 9.22 5.73 -24.66
N ASP A 248 9.78 5.18 -23.56
CA ASP A 248 8.96 4.71 -22.44
C ASP A 248 9.69 4.79 -21.09
N ARG A 249 9.68 5.98 -20.51
CA ARG A 249 10.11 6.22 -19.11
C ARG A 249 8.92 6.34 -18.15
N LEU A 250 7.77 5.81 -18.54
CA LEU A 250 6.58 5.65 -17.71
C LEU A 250 6.53 4.26 -17.06
N HIS A 251 6.77 3.21 -17.85
CA HIS A 251 6.67 1.84 -17.40
C HIS A 251 8.01 1.32 -16.90
N PRO A 252 8.08 0.77 -15.67
CA PRO A 252 9.30 0.16 -15.17
C PRO A 252 9.75 -1.05 -16.00
N SER A 253 11.07 -1.19 -16.18
CA SER A 253 11.71 -2.43 -16.67
C SER A 253 11.69 -3.51 -15.59
N ASP A 254 12.23 -4.71 -15.88
CA ASP A 254 12.41 -5.75 -14.86
C ASP A 254 13.18 -5.21 -13.64
N LYS A 255 14.27 -4.44 -13.84
CA LYS A 255 15.03 -3.79 -12.76
C LYS A 255 14.20 -2.74 -11.99
N GLY A 256 13.36 -1.99 -12.69
CA GLY A 256 12.45 -1.03 -12.06
C GLY A 256 11.41 -1.74 -11.18
N HIS A 257 10.84 -2.82 -11.67
CA HIS A 257 9.90 -3.64 -10.90
C HIS A 257 10.56 -4.33 -9.70
N GLU A 258 11.78 -4.82 -9.85
CA GLU A 258 12.56 -5.39 -8.74
C GLU A 258 12.79 -4.33 -7.65
N ARG A 259 13.15 -3.10 -8.04
CA ARG A 259 13.33 -1.98 -7.10
C ARG A 259 12.04 -1.61 -6.37
N LEU A 260 10.90 -1.57 -7.08
CA LEU A 260 9.59 -1.40 -6.46
C LEU A 260 9.27 -2.52 -5.46
N ALA A 261 9.59 -3.76 -5.82
CA ALA A 261 9.38 -4.91 -4.94
C ALA A 261 10.24 -4.84 -3.68
N HIS A 262 11.52 -4.45 -3.79
CA HIS A 262 12.38 -4.22 -2.62
C HIS A 262 11.81 -3.14 -1.70
N THR A 263 11.36 -2.03 -2.28
CA THR A 263 10.71 -0.96 -1.51
C THR A 263 9.48 -1.48 -0.77
N LEU A 264 8.60 -2.19 -1.48
CA LEU A 264 7.38 -2.76 -0.89
C LEU A 264 7.71 -3.82 0.17
N TYR A 265 8.72 -4.66 -0.04
CA TYR A 265 9.16 -5.65 0.94
C TYR A 265 9.44 -5.00 2.31
N TYR A 266 10.19 -3.90 2.35
CA TYR A 266 10.49 -3.21 3.60
C TYR A 266 9.33 -2.38 4.14
N GLN A 267 8.55 -1.73 3.28
CA GLN A 267 7.39 -0.94 3.70
C GLN A 267 6.27 -1.83 4.27
N LEU A 268 6.03 -2.99 3.68
CA LEU A 268 5.05 -3.96 4.14
C LEU A 268 5.46 -4.65 5.45
N ALA A 269 6.76 -4.70 5.76
CA ALA A 269 7.27 -5.33 6.97
C ALA A 269 6.74 -4.69 8.29
N VAL A 270 6.35 -3.43 8.23
CA VAL A 270 5.81 -2.67 9.38
C VAL A 270 4.29 -2.54 9.38
N LEU A 271 3.60 -3.15 8.41
CA LEU A 271 2.16 -3.13 8.28
C LEU A 271 1.58 -4.54 8.47
N PRO A 272 0.56 -4.73 9.32
CA PRO A 272 -0.10 -6.03 9.43
C PRO A 272 -0.78 -6.39 8.11
N CYS A 273 -0.66 -7.66 7.68
CA CYS A 273 -1.39 -8.14 6.51
C CYS A 273 -2.84 -8.54 6.88
N VAL A 274 -3.02 -9.06 8.07
CA VAL A 274 -4.33 -9.48 8.58
C VAL A 274 -4.66 -8.61 9.79
N LEU A 275 -5.85 -8.02 9.76
CA LEU A 275 -6.41 -7.29 10.90
C LEU A 275 -7.12 -8.27 11.82
N PRO A 276 -7.06 -8.09 13.15
CA PRO A 276 -7.75 -8.92 14.13
C PRO A 276 -9.28 -8.77 14.02
#